data_53c4303045022152c08943cd8366e771
#
_entry.id   53c4303045022152c08943cd8366e771
#
_cell.length_a   1.000
_cell.length_b   1.000
_cell.length_c   1.000
_cell.angle_alpha   90.00
_cell.angle_beta   90.00
_cell.angle_gamma   90.00
#
_symmetry.space_group_name_H-M   'P 1'
#
loop_
_entity.id
_entity.type
_entity.pdbx_description
1 polymer ?
#
loop_
_entity_poly.entity_id
_entity_poly.type
_entity_poly.pdbx_seq_one_letter_code
_entity_poly.pdbx_strand_id
1 'polypeptide(L)'
;MRPGAKGAIGFCMGGRLAMCAAGHFPDHFRATAGIHPSSLVSDDPTSPHLIADKFRGEVYCGFPEDDPLAPTATINKLAEVWGRGPVKYRYRRHMGAVHGYGMPERDMHDKQAANSDFEAIFAMFHRQIPAYAP
;
A
#
# COMPACT_ATOMS: atom_id res chain seq x y z
N MET A 1 21.21 10.16 2.92
CA MET A 1 20.36 8.96 3.06
C MET A 1 21.22 7.73 2.87
N ARG A 2 21.06 6.70 3.69
CA ARG A 2 21.86 5.47 3.57
C ARG A 2 21.49 4.74 2.27
N PRO A 3 22.46 4.13 1.57
CA PRO A 3 22.17 3.28 0.43
C PRO A 3 21.44 2.01 0.87
N GLY A 4 20.76 1.33 -0.07
CA GLY A 4 20.06 0.09 0.17
C GLY A 4 18.54 0.18 0.00
N ALA A 5 17.89 -0.96 0.12
CA ALA A 5 16.45 -1.07 -0.02
C ALA A 5 15.71 -0.29 1.08
N LYS A 6 14.62 0.34 0.69
CA LYS A 6 13.78 1.15 1.58
C LYS A 6 12.34 0.66 1.54
N GLY A 7 11.63 0.92 2.62
CA GLY A 7 10.20 0.74 2.71
C GLY A 7 9.47 2.06 2.84
N ALA A 8 8.20 2.07 2.46
CA ALA A 8 7.32 3.21 2.65
C ALA A 8 5.95 2.72 3.14
N ILE A 9 5.36 3.48 4.04
CA ILE A 9 3.98 3.28 4.50
C ILE A 9 3.26 4.60 4.35
N GLY A 10 2.08 4.57 3.76
CA GLY A 10 1.24 5.75 3.64
C GLY A 10 -0.19 5.47 4.06
N PHE A 11 -0.83 6.46 4.67
CA PHE A 11 -2.23 6.41 5.09
C PHE A 11 -3.05 7.32 4.18
N CYS A 12 -4.24 6.90 3.77
CA CYS A 12 -5.14 7.67 2.93
C CYS A 12 -4.45 8.17 1.65
N MET A 13 -4.41 9.47 1.41
CA MET A 13 -3.69 10.06 0.28
C MET A 13 -2.17 9.78 0.36
N GLY A 14 -1.63 9.64 1.57
CA GLY A 14 -0.23 9.21 1.77
C GLY A 14 0.06 7.83 1.18
N GLY A 15 -0.94 6.95 1.13
CA GLY A 15 -0.84 5.66 0.43
C GLY A 15 -0.62 5.84 -1.07
N ARG A 16 -1.38 6.73 -1.71
CA ARG A 16 -1.15 7.10 -3.12
C ARG A 16 0.26 7.65 -3.34
N LEU A 17 0.71 8.56 -2.48
CA LEU A 17 2.05 9.14 -2.59
C LEU A 17 3.15 8.09 -2.44
N ALA A 18 2.99 7.16 -1.50
CA ALA A 18 3.93 6.06 -1.32
C ALA A 18 4.01 5.17 -2.58
N MET A 19 2.86 4.87 -3.19
CA MET A 19 2.81 4.08 -4.42
C MET A 19 3.45 4.82 -5.60
N CYS A 20 3.20 6.12 -5.75
CA CYS A 20 3.84 6.93 -6.77
C CYS A 20 5.37 6.94 -6.59
N ALA A 21 5.85 7.12 -5.37
CA ALA A 21 7.28 7.09 -5.08
C ALA A 21 7.89 5.73 -5.43
N ALA A 22 7.24 4.63 -5.06
CA ALA A 22 7.72 3.29 -5.35
C ALA A 22 7.81 3.00 -6.85
N GLY A 23 6.83 3.43 -7.61
CA GLY A 23 6.82 3.23 -9.07
C GLY A 23 7.83 4.11 -9.81
N HIS A 24 8.07 5.33 -9.33
CA HIS A 24 9.05 6.24 -9.95
C HIS A 24 10.48 6.00 -9.49
N PHE A 25 10.67 5.41 -8.30
CA PHE A 25 12.00 5.11 -7.74
C PHE A 25 12.11 3.64 -7.35
N PRO A 26 11.91 2.71 -8.30
CA PRO A 26 11.85 1.27 -7.98
C PRO A 26 13.15 0.69 -7.44
N ASP A 27 14.28 1.32 -7.73
CA ASP A 27 15.57 0.87 -7.21
C ASP A 27 15.75 1.17 -5.71
N HIS A 28 14.97 2.12 -5.20
CA HIS A 28 15.02 2.50 -3.78
C HIS A 28 13.95 1.78 -2.96
N PHE A 29 12.72 1.68 -3.48
CA PHE A 29 11.59 1.15 -2.73
C PHE A 29 11.34 -0.32 -3.09
N ARG A 30 11.52 -1.20 -2.11
CA ARG A 30 11.32 -2.65 -2.26
C ARG A 30 10.13 -3.18 -1.47
N ALA A 31 9.58 -2.39 -0.56
CA ALA A 31 8.42 -2.73 0.24
C ALA A 31 7.57 -1.48 0.43
N THR A 32 6.35 -1.48 -0.07
CA THR A 32 5.49 -0.31 -0.04
C THR A 32 4.09 -0.70 0.42
N ALA A 33 3.56 0.05 1.36
CA ALA A 33 2.24 -0.24 1.91
C ALA A 33 1.33 0.99 1.91
N GLY A 34 0.05 0.74 1.66
CA GLY A 34 -1.04 1.70 1.85
C GLY A 34 -2.04 1.16 2.86
N ILE A 35 -2.34 1.95 3.89
CA ILE A 35 -3.41 1.67 4.84
C ILE A 35 -4.58 2.61 4.51
N HIS A 36 -5.74 2.05 4.21
CA HIS A 36 -6.90 2.75 3.62
C HIS A 36 -6.48 3.77 2.55
N PRO A 37 -5.68 3.36 1.55
CA PRO A 37 -5.21 4.29 0.55
C PRO A 37 -6.35 4.81 -0.31
N SER A 38 -6.24 6.06 -0.77
CA SER A 38 -7.24 6.69 -1.61
C SER A 38 -6.72 6.96 -3.02
N SER A 39 -7.64 6.96 -3.99
CA SER A 39 -7.38 7.39 -5.38
C SER A 39 -6.22 6.66 -6.06
N LEU A 40 -6.09 5.36 -5.83
CA LEU A 40 -5.06 4.53 -6.47
C LEU A 40 -5.38 4.21 -7.93
N VAL A 41 -6.64 4.30 -8.32
CA VAL A 41 -7.11 4.19 -9.70
C VAL A 41 -7.93 5.44 -10.01
N SER A 42 -7.47 6.23 -10.95
CA SER A 42 -8.13 7.47 -11.35
C SER A 42 -7.81 7.79 -12.82
N ASP A 43 -8.49 8.78 -13.36
CA ASP A 43 -8.24 9.28 -14.73
C ASP A 43 -7.01 10.18 -14.81
N ASP A 44 -6.42 10.53 -13.67
CA ASP A 44 -5.20 11.31 -13.62
C ASP A 44 -4.04 10.53 -14.25
N PRO A 45 -3.27 11.13 -15.18
CA PRO A 45 -2.12 10.45 -15.79
C PRO A 45 -1.03 10.05 -14.80
N THR A 46 -1.04 10.58 -13.58
CA THR A 46 -0.11 10.18 -12.51
C THR A 46 -0.63 9.04 -11.63
N SER A 47 -1.77 8.45 -11.99
CA SER A 47 -2.38 7.39 -11.18
C SER A 47 -1.45 6.18 -11.04
N PRO A 48 -1.26 5.66 -9.81
CA PRO A 48 -0.31 4.57 -9.57
C PRO A 48 -0.59 3.30 -10.36
N HIS A 49 -1.85 3.02 -10.69
CA HIS A 49 -2.20 1.82 -11.47
C HIS A 49 -1.63 1.84 -12.89
N LEU A 50 -1.30 3.02 -13.42
CA LEU A 50 -0.76 3.18 -14.77
C LEU A 50 0.73 2.84 -14.86
N ILE A 51 1.42 2.75 -13.74
CA ILE A 51 2.85 2.45 -13.68
C ILE A 51 3.14 1.11 -13.01
N ALA A 52 2.20 0.18 -13.12
CA ALA A 52 2.29 -1.15 -12.51
C ALA A 52 3.55 -1.93 -12.94
N ASP A 53 4.00 -1.73 -14.15
CA ASP A 53 5.20 -2.36 -14.73
C ASP A 53 6.51 -1.88 -14.11
N LYS A 54 6.50 -0.74 -13.45
CA LYS A 54 7.70 -0.11 -12.87
C LYS A 54 8.00 -0.56 -11.45
N PHE A 55 7.00 -1.04 -10.72
CA PHE A 55 7.19 -1.47 -9.33
C PHE A 55 8.16 -2.66 -9.23
N ARG A 56 8.88 -2.69 -8.12
CA ARG A 56 9.76 -3.82 -7.76
C ARG A 56 9.49 -4.20 -6.30
N GLY A 57 9.84 -5.45 -5.96
CA GLY A 57 9.64 -5.94 -4.60
C GLY A 57 8.18 -6.30 -4.30
N GLU A 58 7.67 -5.83 -3.18
CA GLU A 58 6.33 -6.15 -2.72
C GLU A 58 5.52 -4.89 -2.41
N VAL A 59 4.22 -4.97 -2.68
CA VAL A 59 3.23 -3.94 -2.33
C VAL A 59 2.12 -4.59 -1.52
N TYR A 60 1.70 -3.91 -0.46
CA TYR A 60 0.58 -4.30 0.37
C TYR A 60 -0.43 -3.16 0.50
N CYS A 61 -1.71 -3.49 0.44
CA CYS A 61 -2.79 -2.55 0.75
C CYS A 61 -3.77 -3.15 1.75
N GLY A 62 -4.13 -2.36 2.76
CA GLY A 62 -5.27 -2.63 3.63
C GLY A 62 -6.44 -1.75 3.24
N PHE A 63 -7.60 -2.33 2.99
CA PHE A 63 -8.81 -1.60 2.61
C PHE A 63 -9.91 -1.78 3.64
N PRO A 64 -10.74 -0.74 3.89
CA PRO A 64 -11.97 -0.93 4.63
C PRO A 64 -12.96 -1.80 3.84
N GLU A 65 -13.98 -2.28 4.52
CA GLU A 65 -15.05 -3.04 3.88
C GLU A 65 -15.78 -2.22 2.82
N ASP A 66 -16.11 -0.98 3.16
CA ASP A 66 -16.82 -0.07 2.27
C ASP A 66 -16.15 1.31 2.33
N ASP A 67 -15.57 1.73 1.24
CA ASP A 67 -14.85 3.00 1.16
C ASP A 67 -15.14 3.67 -0.19
N PRO A 68 -15.84 4.81 -0.18
CA PRO A 68 -16.07 5.57 -1.41
C PRO A 68 -14.78 5.98 -2.14
N LEU A 69 -13.66 6.10 -1.40
CA LEU A 69 -12.36 6.47 -1.95
C LEU A 69 -11.59 5.27 -2.52
N ALA A 70 -12.06 4.07 -2.25
CA ALA A 70 -11.51 2.83 -2.80
C ALA A 70 -12.64 1.81 -3.01
N PRO A 71 -13.55 2.06 -3.95
CA PRO A 71 -14.68 1.15 -4.20
C PRO A 71 -14.19 -0.21 -4.72
N THR A 72 -15.03 -1.20 -4.64
CA THR A 72 -14.71 -2.58 -5.06
C THR A 72 -14.11 -2.64 -6.46
N ALA A 73 -14.59 -1.82 -7.40
CA ALA A 73 -14.04 -1.75 -8.76
C ALA A 73 -12.56 -1.33 -8.75
N THR A 74 -12.18 -0.40 -7.89
CA THR A 74 -10.78 0.01 -7.71
C THR A 74 -9.93 -1.13 -7.17
N ILE A 75 -10.41 -1.81 -6.13
CA ILE A 75 -9.69 -2.94 -5.53
C ILE A 75 -9.46 -4.03 -6.56
N ASN A 76 -10.48 -4.37 -7.35
CA ASN A 76 -10.39 -5.36 -8.41
C ASN A 76 -9.42 -4.93 -9.52
N LYS A 77 -9.44 -3.66 -9.90
CA LYS A 77 -8.52 -3.13 -10.92
C LYS A 77 -7.07 -3.21 -10.47
N LEU A 78 -6.79 -2.89 -9.21
CA LEU A 78 -5.44 -3.01 -8.65
C LEU A 78 -4.97 -4.48 -8.62
N ALA A 79 -5.83 -5.40 -8.21
CA ALA A 79 -5.52 -6.82 -8.23
C ALA A 79 -5.18 -7.31 -9.64
N GLU A 80 -5.89 -6.80 -10.66
CA GLU A 80 -5.62 -7.11 -12.06
C GLU A 80 -4.26 -6.55 -12.51
N VAL A 81 -4.05 -5.23 -12.40
CA VAL A 81 -2.88 -4.57 -13.01
C VAL A 81 -1.60 -4.86 -12.25
N TRP A 82 -1.63 -4.89 -10.92
CA TRP A 82 -0.45 -5.22 -10.11
C TRP A 82 -0.22 -6.73 -10.06
N GLY A 83 -1.25 -7.55 -10.19
CA GLY A 83 -1.13 -9.00 -10.29
C GLY A 83 -0.45 -9.48 -11.58
N ARG A 84 -0.50 -8.69 -12.65
CA ARG A 84 0.19 -8.96 -13.91
C ARG A 84 1.59 -8.37 -13.98
N GLY A 85 1.90 -7.42 -13.10
CA GLY A 85 3.18 -6.73 -13.08
C GLY A 85 4.27 -7.54 -12.37
N PRO A 86 5.49 -6.97 -12.33
CA PRO A 86 6.63 -7.62 -11.68
C PRO A 86 6.57 -7.59 -10.15
N VAL A 87 5.71 -6.75 -9.55
CA VAL A 87 5.59 -6.61 -8.11
C VAL A 87 4.76 -7.74 -7.51
N LYS A 88 5.14 -8.20 -6.33
CA LYS A 88 4.29 -9.08 -5.53
C LYS A 88 3.28 -8.22 -4.80
N TYR A 89 2.02 -8.36 -5.16
CA TYR A 89 0.92 -7.58 -4.59
C TYR A 89 0.04 -8.44 -3.70
N ARG A 90 -0.24 -7.95 -2.49
CA ARG A 90 -1.19 -8.53 -1.54
C ARG A 90 -2.08 -7.45 -0.98
N TYR A 91 -3.29 -7.81 -0.63
CA TYR A 91 -4.19 -6.89 0.06
C TYR A 91 -5.11 -7.64 1.02
N ARG A 92 -5.63 -6.91 1.97
CA ARG A 92 -6.70 -7.36 2.86
C ARG A 92 -7.84 -6.37 2.84
N ARG A 93 -9.05 -6.87 2.96
CA ARG A 93 -10.25 -6.05 3.12
C ARG A 93 -10.83 -6.34 4.50
N HIS A 94 -10.93 -5.31 5.33
CA HIS A 94 -11.32 -5.46 6.73
C HIS A 94 -12.80 -5.24 6.90
N MET A 95 -13.51 -6.29 7.34
CA MET A 95 -14.95 -6.23 7.59
C MET A 95 -15.27 -5.26 8.75
N GLY A 96 -16.25 -4.41 8.55
CA GLY A 96 -16.66 -3.40 9.53
C GLY A 96 -15.78 -2.16 9.62
N ALA A 97 -14.59 -2.16 9.01
CA ALA A 97 -13.74 -0.98 8.99
C ALA A 97 -14.23 0.05 7.98
N VAL A 98 -13.96 1.32 8.27
CA VAL A 98 -14.26 2.46 7.38
C VAL A 98 -13.00 3.25 7.10
N HIS A 99 -13.06 4.15 6.13
CA HIS A 99 -11.90 4.98 5.78
C HIS A 99 -11.35 5.72 7.00
N GLY A 100 -10.04 5.66 7.19
CA GLY A 100 -9.37 6.24 8.36
C GLY A 100 -9.15 5.28 9.52
N TYR A 101 -9.52 4.01 9.39
CA TYR A 101 -9.44 3.03 10.47
C TYR A 101 -8.03 2.85 11.08
N GLY A 102 -7.00 3.15 10.33
CA GLY A 102 -5.61 3.02 10.78
C GLY A 102 -5.12 4.17 11.67
N MET A 103 -5.93 5.21 11.88
CA MET A 103 -5.55 6.43 12.59
C MET A 103 -5.98 6.36 14.06
N PRO A 104 -5.05 6.13 15.02
CA PRO A 104 -5.43 5.87 16.43
C PRO A 104 -6.22 6.98 17.11
N GLU A 105 -6.03 8.22 16.66
CA GLU A 105 -6.68 9.39 17.26
C GLU A 105 -8.06 9.71 16.68
N ARG A 106 -8.54 8.89 15.75
CA ARG A 106 -9.83 9.11 15.08
C ARG A 106 -10.89 8.20 15.65
N ASP A 107 -12.14 8.66 15.62
CA ASP A 107 -13.30 7.89 16.08
C ASP A 107 -13.50 6.58 15.31
N MET A 108 -13.09 6.57 14.03
CA MET A 108 -13.17 5.41 13.16
C MET A 108 -12.03 4.40 13.35
N HIS A 109 -11.13 4.62 14.31
CA HIS A 109 -10.00 3.70 14.52
C HIS A 109 -10.47 2.28 14.82
N ASP A 110 -9.97 1.34 14.05
CA ASP A 110 -10.17 -0.10 14.24
C ASP A 110 -8.82 -0.74 14.54
N LYS A 111 -8.56 -0.98 15.82
CA LYS A 111 -7.29 -1.52 16.29
C LYS A 111 -6.98 -2.89 15.70
N GLN A 112 -7.99 -3.75 15.56
CA GLN A 112 -7.80 -5.10 15.02
C GLN A 112 -7.42 -5.04 13.54
N ALA A 113 -8.11 -4.24 12.75
CA ALA A 113 -7.79 -4.03 11.34
C ALA A 113 -6.39 -3.42 11.17
N ALA A 114 -6.07 -2.37 11.93
CA ALA A 114 -4.76 -1.73 11.89
C ALA A 114 -3.63 -2.69 12.26
N ASN A 115 -3.79 -3.46 13.33
CA ASN A 115 -2.78 -4.45 13.74
C ASN A 115 -2.59 -5.55 12.70
N SER A 116 -3.66 -6.00 12.07
CA SER A 116 -3.60 -6.98 10.96
C SER A 116 -2.76 -6.44 9.81
N ASP A 117 -2.96 -5.17 9.45
CA ASP A 117 -2.15 -4.53 8.41
C ASP A 117 -0.68 -4.42 8.82
N PHE A 118 -0.39 -3.96 10.03
CA PHE A 118 0.99 -3.83 10.50
C PHE A 118 1.71 -5.16 10.56
N GLU A 119 1.06 -6.23 10.95
CA GLU A 119 1.65 -7.57 10.91
C GLU A 119 2.07 -7.96 9.47
N ALA A 120 1.19 -7.74 8.50
CA ALA A 120 1.49 -8.03 7.10
C ALA A 120 2.62 -7.13 6.57
N ILE A 121 2.60 -5.85 6.92
CA ILE A 121 3.60 -4.86 6.50
C ILE A 121 4.97 -5.19 7.06
N PHE A 122 5.08 -5.48 8.34
CA PHE A 122 6.36 -5.80 8.96
C PHE A 122 6.93 -7.12 8.43
N ALA A 123 6.10 -8.12 8.18
CA ALA A 123 6.53 -9.35 7.54
C ALA A 123 7.09 -9.08 6.13
N MET A 124 6.42 -8.22 5.36
CA MET A 124 6.89 -7.77 4.05
C MET A 124 8.23 -7.04 4.14
N PHE A 125 8.37 -6.13 5.10
CA PHE A 125 9.62 -5.40 5.31
C PHE A 125 10.77 -6.35 5.66
N HIS A 126 10.52 -7.33 6.51
CA HIS A 126 11.53 -8.35 6.86
C HIS A 126 12.00 -9.15 5.64
N ARG A 127 11.11 -9.42 4.69
CA ARG A 127 11.48 -10.14 3.46
C ARG A 127 12.30 -9.29 2.51
N GLN A 128 12.02 -7.99 2.40
CA GLN A 128 12.52 -7.14 1.33
C GLN A 128 13.64 -6.18 1.76
N ILE A 129 13.75 -5.90 3.04
CA ILE A 129 14.71 -4.93 3.56
C ILE A 129 15.66 -5.64 4.51
N PRO A 130 16.97 -5.74 4.18
CA PRO A 130 17.94 -6.37 5.05
C PRO A 130 18.02 -5.67 6.41
N ALA A 131 18.23 -6.46 7.47
CA ALA A 131 18.46 -5.93 8.80
C ALA A 131 19.70 -5.02 8.79
N TYR A 132 19.61 -3.93 9.56
CA TYR A 132 20.76 -3.04 9.72
C TYR A 132 21.90 -3.78 10.41
N ALA A 133 23.03 -3.86 9.73
CA ALA A 133 24.28 -4.32 10.30
C ALA A 133 25.19 -3.09 10.43
N PRO A 134 25.62 -2.70 11.68
CA PRO A 134 26.53 -1.59 11.88
C PRO A 134 27.93 -1.89 11.35
#